data_88f694e1e74e541107c4718d7f5ac226
#
_entry.id   88f694e1e74e541107c4718d7f5ac226
#
_cell.length_a   1.000
_cell.length_b   1.000
_cell.length_c   1.000
_cell.angle_alpha   90.00
_cell.angle_beta   90.00
_cell.angle_gamma   90.00
#
_symmetry.space_group_name_H-M   'P 1'
#
loop_
_entity.id
_entity.type
_entity.pdbx_description
1 polymer ?
#
loop_
_entity_poly.entity_id
_entity_poly.type
_entity_poly.pdbx_seq_one_letter_code
_entity_poly.pdbx_strand_id
1 'polypeptide(L)'
;MHDDYYSKPIFNWILRGVGAVSIKPENSRNAMQNIINLLNDDCVVGLFPEGHVSTTGELSDLKRGFEKVLSQSKDGVNVVPFAVNNMWGSFFSKAPRSVKRGMGFSFRREVNVSIGKALDSSATKEEVKRGIGNLLYQ
;
A
#
# COMPACT_ATOMS: atom_id res chain seq x y z
N MET A 1 1.21 -11.56 9.96
CA MET A 1 2.57 -11.51 9.38
C MET A 1 2.95 -10.05 9.21
N HIS A 2 3.80 -9.64 9.76
CA HIS A 2 5.14 -9.17 10.07
C HIS A 2 5.11 -8.11 11.16
N ASP A 3 5.18 -8.55 12.40
CA ASP A 3 5.41 -7.71 13.56
C ASP A 3 6.86 -7.16 13.61
N ASP A 4 7.74 -7.64 12.70
CA ASP A 4 9.16 -7.34 12.71
C ASP A 4 9.51 -5.86 12.51
N TYR A 5 8.69 -5.10 11.79
CA TYR A 5 8.96 -3.67 11.57
C TYR A 5 8.44 -2.80 12.70
N TYR A 6 7.33 -3.18 13.34
CA TYR A 6 6.79 -2.46 14.50
C TYR A 6 7.58 -2.76 15.79
N SER A 7 8.30 -3.87 15.86
CA SER A 7 9.13 -4.24 17.01
C SER A 7 10.45 -3.46 17.08
N LYS A 8 10.89 -2.83 15.98
CA LYS A 8 12.11 -2.02 15.96
C LYS A 8 11.80 -0.57 16.32
N PRO A 9 12.40 0.01 17.38
CA PRO A 9 12.02 1.33 17.92
C PRO A 9 12.12 2.47 16.90
N ILE A 10 13.11 2.43 16.02
CA ILE A 10 13.31 3.45 14.97
C ILE A 10 12.17 3.43 13.95
N PHE A 11 11.74 2.24 13.50
CA PHE A 11 10.65 2.12 12.53
C PHE A 11 9.31 2.49 13.16
N ASN A 12 9.10 2.15 14.44
CA ASN A 12 7.89 2.51 15.16
C ASN A 12 7.71 4.03 15.28
N TRP A 13 8.79 4.78 15.51
CA TRP A 13 8.74 6.24 15.56
C TRP A 13 8.35 6.83 14.19
N ILE A 14 8.95 6.36 13.10
CA ILE A 14 8.61 6.81 11.73
C ILE A 14 7.16 6.47 11.39
N LEU A 15 6.74 5.22 11.64
CA LEU A 15 5.39 4.76 11.34
C LEU A 15 4.32 5.53 12.13
N ARG A 16 4.61 5.88 13.39
CA ARG A 16 3.74 6.77 14.18
C ARG A 16 3.69 8.18 13.62
N GLY A 17 4.83 8.72 13.17
CA GLY A 17 4.90 10.06 12.58
C GLY A 17 4.08 10.22 11.30
N VAL A 18 3.95 9.15 10.52
CA VAL A 18 3.11 9.14 9.29
C VAL A 18 1.69 8.61 9.52
N GLY A 19 1.28 8.43 10.78
CA GLY A 19 -0.07 7.94 11.10
C GLY A 19 -0.35 6.50 10.64
N ALA A 20 0.68 5.66 10.51
CA ALA A 20 0.50 4.28 10.03
C ALA A 20 -0.38 3.45 10.96
N VAL A 21 -1.44 2.87 10.43
CA VAL A 21 -2.36 1.98 11.16
C VAL A 21 -1.97 0.52 10.91
N SER A 22 -1.71 -0.22 11.99
CA SER A 22 -1.45 -1.66 11.89
C SER A 22 -2.75 -2.43 11.69
N ILE A 23 -2.85 -3.14 10.59
CA ILE A 23 -3.99 -4.01 10.28
C ILE A 23 -3.57 -5.46 10.59
N LYS A 24 -3.88 -5.92 11.81
CA LYS A 24 -3.75 -7.33 12.19
C LYS A 24 -5.09 -8.05 11.96
N PRO A 25 -5.09 -9.35 11.68
CA PRO A 25 -6.33 -10.12 11.49
C PRO A 25 -7.31 -9.98 12.66
N GLU A 26 -6.80 -10.02 13.89
CA GLU A 26 -7.58 -9.87 15.13
C GLU A 26 -8.18 -8.46 15.31
N ASN A 27 -7.56 -7.41 14.72
CA ASN A 27 -7.99 -6.01 14.84
C ASN A 27 -8.51 -5.43 13.51
N SER A 28 -8.76 -6.26 12.51
CA SER A 28 -9.10 -5.79 11.16
C SER A 28 -10.38 -4.94 11.13
N ARG A 29 -11.39 -5.26 11.94
CA ARG A 29 -12.63 -4.46 12.05
C ARG A 29 -12.36 -3.07 12.60
N ASN A 30 -11.61 -2.97 13.70
CA ASN A 30 -11.26 -1.69 14.31
C ASN A 30 -10.39 -0.84 13.38
N ALA A 31 -9.44 -1.47 12.68
CA ALA A 31 -8.62 -0.79 11.68
C ALA A 31 -9.46 -0.25 10.52
N MET A 32 -10.42 -1.03 10.00
CA MET A 32 -11.34 -0.57 8.96
C MET A 32 -12.20 0.60 9.45
N GLN A 33 -12.75 0.52 10.67
CA GLN A 33 -13.54 1.61 11.23
C GLN A 33 -12.71 2.89 11.39
N ASN A 34 -11.47 2.78 11.83
CA ASN A 34 -10.57 3.93 11.91
C ASN A 34 -10.31 4.56 10.54
N ILE A 35 -10.12 3.75 9.48
CA ILE A 35 -9.95 4.24 8.12
C ILE A 35 -11.21 4.98 7.65
N ILE A 36 -12.40 4.43 7.90
CA ILE A 36 -13.69 5.07 7.57
C ILE A 36 -13.82 6.42 8.29
N ASN A 37 -13.50 6.49 9.57
CA ASN A 37 -13.54 7.72 10.33
C ASN A 37 -12.57 8.77 9.75
N LEU A 38 -11.33 8.39 9.44
CA LEU A 38 -10.36 9.29 8.82
C LEU A 38 -10.85 9.83 7.46
N LEU A 39 -11.44 8.99 6.61
CA LEU A 39 -12.02 9.42 5.34
C LEU A 39 -13.21 10.35 5.53
N ASN A 40 -14.04 10.10 6.55
CA ASN A 40 -15.17 10.97 6.89
C ASN A 40 -14.71 12.33 7.45
N ASP A 41 -13.53 12.38 8.05
CA ASP A 41 -12.86 13.59 8.54
C ASP A 41 -11.98 14.28 7.46
N ASP A 42 -12.21 14.00 6.18
CA ASP A 42 -11.48 14.55 5.03
C ASP A 42 -9.98 14.26 5.01
N CYS A 43 -9.54 13.23 5.73
CA CYS A 43 -8.15 12.82 5.70
C CYS A 43 -7.83 11.97 4.45
N VAL A 44 -6.60 12.10 3.97
CA VAL A 44 -6.07 11.22 2.92
C VAL A 44 -5.50 9.95 3.55
N VAL A 45 -5.95 8.79 3.08
CA VAL A 45 -5.50 7.49 3.58
C VAL A 45 -4.80 6.71 2.48
N GLY A 46 -3.52 6.39 2.70
CA GLY A 46 -2.76 5.49 1.83
C GLY A 46 -2.99 4.02 2.21
N LEU A 47 -3.41 3.20 1.25
CA LEU A 47 -3.68 1.79 1.47
C LEU A 47 -2.96 0.93 0.42
N PHE A 48 -2.34 -0.17 0.86
CA PHE A 48 -1.79 -1.20 -0.02
C PHE A 48 -2.75 -2.39 -0.07
N PRO A 49 -3.63 -2.48 -1.07
CA PRO A 49 -4.72 -3.45 -1.08
C PRO A 49 -4.27 -4.89 -1.32
N GLU A 50 -3.03 -5.12 -1.72
CA GLU A 50 -2.41 -6.45 -1.76
C GLU A 50 -2.33 -7.10 -0.38
N GLY A 51 -2.17 -6.28 0.68
CA GLY A 51 -2.10 -6.72 2.07
C GLY A 51 -0.83 -7.53 2.42
N HIS A 52 0.17 -7.54 1.55
CA HIS A 52 1.47 -8.16 1.78
C HIS A 52 2.54 -7.50 0.89
N VAL A 53 3.80 -7.68 1.27
CA VAL A 53 4.92 -7.26 0.43
C VAL A 53 5.15 -8.31 -0.65
N SER A 54 5.21 -7.91 -1.92
CA SER A 54 5.44 -8.81 -3.04
C SER A 54 6.71 -9.65 -2.84
N THR A 55 6.62 -10.92 -3.20
CA THR A 55 7.74 -11.89 -3.21
C THR A 55 8.26 -12.17 -4.62
N THR A 56 7.55 -11.70 -5.64
CA THR A 56 7.88 -11.89 -7.06
C THR A 56 8.29 -10.58 -7.73
N GLY A 57 7.93 -9.44 -7.16
CA GLY A 57 8.10 -8.12 -7.77
C GLY A 57 6.93 -7.70 -8.64
N GLU A 58 5.93 -8.56 -8.80
CA GLU A 58 4.74 -8.31 -9.59
C GLU A 58 3.58 -7.85 -8.71
N LEU A 59 2.60 -7.17 -9.33
CA LEU A 59 1.35 -6.80 -8.68
C LEU A 59 0.51 -8.04 -8.39
N SER A 60 0.27 -8.28 -7.12
CA SER A 60 -0.55 -9.40 -6.65
C SER A 60 -2.04 -9.12 -6.82
N ASP A 61 -2.86 -10.10 -6.47
CA ASP A 61 -4.30 -9.89 -6.42
C ASP A 61 -4.68 -8.97 -5.25
N LEU A 62 -5.63 -8.07 -5.50
CA LEU A 62 -6.07 -7.10 -4.50
C LEU A 62 -7.15 -7.71 -3.60
N LYS A 63 -7.10 -7.38 -2.31
CA LYS A 63 -8.15 -7.73 -1.36
C LYS A 63 -9.30 -6.74 -1.44
N ARG A 64 -10.54 -7.23 -1.33
CA ARG A 64 -11.76 -6.40 -1.39
C ARG A 64 -12.03 -5.56 -0.14
N GLY A 65 -11.12 -5.54 0.82
CA GLY A 65 -11.31 -4.78 2.05
C GLY A 65 -11.53 -3.29 1.83
N PHE A 66 -10.88 -2.71 0.83
CA PHE A 66 -11.04 -1.29 0.51
C PHE A 66 -12.43 -0.97 -0.08
N GLU A 67 -13.04 -1.86 -0.89
CA GLU A 67 -14.41 -1.69 -1.42
C GLU A 67 -15.41 -1.56 -0.26
N LYS A 68 -15.23 -2.37 0.80
CA LYS A 68 -16.06 -2.29 1.99
C LYS A 68 -15.85 -0.98 2.75
N VAL A 69 -14.62 -0.49 2.83
CA VAL A 69 -14.33 0.83 3.44
C VAL A 69 -15.03 1.93 2.65
N LEU A 70 -14.91 1.93 1.33
CA LEU A 70 -15.55 2.94 0.46
C LEU A 70 -17.07 2.93 0.61
N SER A 71 -17.71 1.74 0.61
CA SER A 71 -19.16 1.62 0.73
C SER A 71 -19.73 2.08 2.08
N GLN A 72 -18.88 2.27 3.09
CA GLN A 72 -19.24 2.73 4.44
C GLN A 72 -18.72 4.14 4.75
N SER A 73 -17.95 4.74 3.84
CA SER A 73 -17.48 6.11 3.97
C SER A 73 -18.52 7.09 3.38
N LYS A 74 -18.37 8.38 3.71
CA LYS A 74 -19.22 9.44 3.15
C LYS A 74 -19.11 9.49 1.61
N ASP A 75 -20.14 10.07 0.98
CA ASP A 75 -20.12 10.33 -0.45
C ASP A 75 -18.98 11.27 -0.86
N GLY A 76 -18.47 11.10 -2.08
CA GLY A 76 -17.41 11.95 -2.64
C GLY A 76 -15.99 11.52 -2.31
N VAL A 77 -15.78 10.39 -1.63
CA VAL A 77 -14.44 9.80 -1.45
C VAL A 77 -13.96 9.24 -2.78
N ASN A 78 -12.84 9.74 -3.28
CA ASN A 78 -12.23 9.27 -4.52
C ASN A 78 -11.09 8.29 -4.25
N VAL A 79 -10.91 7.33 -5.17
CA VAL A 79 -9.81 6.37 -5.15
C VAL A 79 -8.76 6.80 -6.15
N VAL A 80 -7.55 7.06 -5.69
CA VAL A 80 -6.44 7.44 -6.57
C VAL A 80 -5.43 6.30 -6.60
N PRO A 81 -5.35 5.54 -7.71
CA PRO A 81 -4.33 4.52 -7.88
C PRO A 81 -2.93 5.16 -7.85
N PHE A 82 -2.00 4.54 -7.13
CA PHE A 82 -0.60 4.93 -7.18
C PHE A 82 0.31 3.69 -7.23
N ALA A 83 1.48 3.83 -7.79
CA ALA A 83 2.49 2.79 -7.84
C ALA A 83 3.85 3.33 -7.38
N VAL A 84 4.57 2.48 -6.64
CA VAL A 84 5.94 2.75 -6.22
C VAL A 84 6.86 1.84 -7.00
N ASN A 85 7.56 2.43 -7.98
CA ASN A 85 8.43 1.71 -8.89
C ASN A 85 9.86 1.65 -8.38
N ASN A 86 10.60 0.66 -8.87
CA ASN A 86 12.02 0.49 -8.60
C ASN A 86 12.38 0.04 -7.16
N MET A 87 11.39 -0.45 -6.40
CA MET A 87 11.60 -0.99 -5.05
C MET A 87 12.03 -2.46 -5.04
N TRP A 88 11.72 -3.23 -6.10
CA TRP A 88 12.11 -4.63 -6.20
C TRP A 88 13.64 -4.79 -6.26
N GLY A 89 14.18 -5.76 -5.53
CA GLY A 89 15.62 -5.94 -5.38
C GLY A 89 16.30 -4.97 -4.39
N SER A 90 15.58 -4.00 -3.81
CA SER A 90 16.10 -3.14 -2.75
C SER A 90 16.37 -3.94 -1.46
N PHE A 91 17.10 -3.32 -0.53
CA PHE A 91 17.34 -3.90 0.80
C PHE A 91 16.02 -4.25 1.53
N PHE A 92 15.01 -3.42 1.39
CA PHE A 92 13.70 -3.59 2.04
C PHE A 92 12.75 -4.53 1.31
N SER A 93 13.05 -4.93 0.08
CA SER A 93 12.20 -5.87 -0.68
C SER A 93 12.37 -7.31 -0.17
N LYS A 94 11.41 -8.17 -0.49
CA LYS A 94 11.50 -9.62 -0.25
C LYS A 94 12.16 -10.38 -1.41
N ALA A 95 12.82 -9.68 -2.32
CA ALA A 95 13.55 -10.30 -3.42
C ALA A 95 14.60 -11.31 -2.91
N PRO A 96 14.81 -12.41 -3.61
CA PRO A 96 15.89 -13.37 -3.31
C PRO A 96 17.25 -12.69 -3.26
N ARG A 97 18.16 -13.26 -2.48
CA ARG A 97 19.53 -12.70 -2.35
C ARG A 97 20.28 -12.62 -3.68
N SER A 98 20.03 -13.55 -4.61
CA SER A 98 20.58 -13.53 -5.96
C SER A 98 20.19 -12.26 -6.73
N VAL A 99 18.90 -11.89 -6.69
CA VAL A 99 18.37 -10.67 -7.32
C VAL A 99 18.98 -9.44 -6.68
N LYS A 100 19.04 -9.38 -5.34
CA LYS A 100 19.64 -8.25 -4.60
C LYS A 100 21.11 -8.05 -4.94
N ARG A 101 21.88 -9.15 -5.09
CA ARG A 101 23.31 -9.09 -5.49
C ARG A 101 23.48 -8.63 -6.94
N GLY A 102 22.63 -9.12 -7.85
CA GLY A 102 22.70 -8.77 -9.27
C GLY A 102 22.38 -7.29 -9.54
N MET A 103 21.58 -6.66 -8.69
CA MET A 103 21.20 -5.24 -8.82
C MET A 103 22.18 -4.28 -8.11
N GLY A 104 23.24 -4.79 -7.49
CA GLY A 104 24.24 -4.00 -6.78
C GLY A 104 23.74 -3.48 -5.43
N PHE A 105 24.70 -3.31 -4.50
CA PHE A 105 24.43 -2.74 -3.17
C PHE A 105 24.45 -1.21 -3.28
N SER A 106 23.36 -0.61 -3.78
CA SER A 106 23.25 0.84 -3.87
C SER A 106 22.31 1.37 -2.78
N PHE A 107 22.84 2.17 -1.87
CA PHE A 107 22.03 2.96 -0.93
C PHE A 107 21.30 4.14 -1.61
N ARG A 108 21.72 4.50 -2.83
CA ARG A 108 21.13 5.57 -3.63
C ARG A 108 20.34 4.96 -4.79
N ARG A 109 19.14 4.51 -4.50
CA ARG A 109 18.21 4.03 -5.52
C ARG A 109 17.18 5.11 -5.80
N GLU A 110 17.00 5.40 -7.06
CA GLU A 110 15.89 6.22 -7.50
C GLU A 110 14.58 5.42 -7.30
N VAL A 111 13.66 5.98 -6.54
CA VAL A 111 12.33 5.42 -6.31
C VAL A 111 11.32 6.36 -6.94
N ASN A 112 10.55 5.85 -7.89
CA ASN A 112 9.57 6.64 -8.60
C ASN A 112 8.17 6.33 -8.07
N VAL A 113 7.41 7.38 -7.76
CA VAL A 113 6.00 7.27 -7.39
C VAL A 113 5.18 7.82 -8.54
N SER A 114 4.39 6.94 -9.16
CA SER A 114 3.47 7.29 -10.24
C SER A 114 2.06 7.36 -9.67
N ILE A 115 1.34 8.45 -9.95
CA ILE A 115 -0.04 8.69 -9.48
C ILE A 115 -0.96 8.67 -10.70
N GLY A 116 -2.03 7.88 -10.63
CA GLY A 116 -3.00 7.72 -11.68
C GLY A 116 -4.17 8.70 -11.59
N LYS A 117 -5.10 8.55 -12.52
CA LYS A 117 -6.34 9.31 -12.53
C LYS A 117 -7.25 8.86 -11.39
N ALA A 118 -7.92 9.81 -10.74
CA ALA A 118 -8.91 9.51 -9.73
C ALA A 118 -10.07 8.67 -10.30
N LEU A 119 -10.47 7.68 -9.55
CA LEU A 119 -11.64 6.84 -9.78
C LEU A 119 -12.72 7.21 -8.77
N ASP A 120 -13.96 6.92 -9.12
CA ASP A 120 -15.11 7.12 -8.24
C ASP A 120 -15.07 6.20 -7.00
N SER A 121 -15.87 6.54 -5.99
CA SER A 121 -16.04 5.73 -4.77
C SER A 121 -16.61 4.34 -5.02
N SER A 122 -17.25 4.13 -6.16
CA SER A 122 -17.78 2.83 -6.62
C SER A 122 -16.75 1.97 -7.34
N ALA A 123 -15.48 2.42 -7.43
CA ALA A 123 -14.43 1.72 -8.14
C ALA A 123 -14.22 0.29 -7.63
N THR A 124 -14.27 -0.64 -8.56
CA THR A 124 -14.10 -2.07 -8.30
C THR A 124 -12.61 -2.44 -8.14
N LYS A 125 -12.37 -3.57 -7.52
CA LYS A 125 -11.04 -4.17 -7.38
C LYS A 125 -10.32 -4.27 -8.72
N GLU A 126 -11.03 -4.64 -9.76
CA GLU A 126 -10.51 -4.84 -11.11
C GLU A 126 -10.09 -3.50 -11.74
N GLU A 127 -10.86 -2.45 -11.55
CA GLU A 127 -10.54 -1.10 -12.04
C GLU A 127 -9.32 -0.52 -11.33
N VAL A 128 -9.26 -0.65 -10.01
CA VAL A 128 -8.11 -0.20 -9.22
C VAL A 128 -6.85 -0.99 -9.60
N LYS A 129 -6.96 -2.33 -9.74
CA LYS A 129 -5.84 -3.19 -10.17
C LYS A 129 -5.32 -2.79 -11.55
N ARG A 130 -6.21 -2.53 -12.49
CA ARG A 130 -5.84 -2.05 -13.84
C ARG A 130 -5.18 -0.68 -13.77
N GLY A 131 -5.71 0.24 -12.94
CA GLY A 131 -5.11 1.56 -12.73
C GLY A 131 -3.68 1.47 -12.20
N ILE A 132 -3.44 0.64 -11.20
CA ILE A 132 -2.10 0.40 -10.64
C ILE A 132 -1.19 -0.26 -11.68
N GLY A 133 -1.68 -1.29 -12.39
CA GLY A 133 -0.92 -2.00 -13.43
C GLY A 133 -0.42 -1.06 -14.53
N ASN A 134 -1.25 -0.15 -15.00
CA ASN A 134 -0.87 0.85 -16.02
C ASN A 134 0.26 1.77 -15.53
N LEU A 135 0.40 2.00 -14.23
CA LEU A 135 1.45 2.85 -13.65
C LEU A 135 2.76 2.09 -13.40
N LEU A 136 2.70 0.77 -13.27
CA LEU A 136 3.88 -0.08 -13.04
C LEU A 136 4.66 -0.36 -14.32
N TYR A 137 3.99 -0.37 -15.47
CA TYR A 137 4.54 -0.79 -16.78
C TYR A 137 4.69 0.38 -17.77
N GLN A 138 4.71 1.60 -17.25
CA GLN A 138 5.07 2.81 -18.00
C GLN A 138 6.62 3.06 -17.88
#